data_a81b35db68ed5f3d2a2919e387b4e8d4
#
_entry.id   a81b35db68ed5f3d2a2919e387b4e8d4
#
_cell.length_a   1.000
_cell.length_b   1.000
_cell.length_c   1.000
_cell.angle_alpha   90.00
_cell.angle_beta   90.00
_cell.angle_gamma   90.00
#
_symmetry.space_group_name_H-M   'P 1'
#
loop_
_entity.id
_entity.type
_entity.pdbx_description
1 polymer ?
#
loop_
_entity_poly.entity_id
_entity_poly.type
_entity_poly.pdbx_seq_one_letter_code
_entity_poly.pdbx_strand_id
1 'polypeptide(L)'
;DAGAALVMTSFNHINGIPATGSRYLMRTILRGEMGFEGVLISDWAAIGEMIPHGYCEDTRDACRRALKAGVDIDMMTGIYSRHLRELTEKGEMDEALSDEAVLRILRLKNRLGLFEDPFKDADEEKEKEVLLCREHLDLAREAAVKTMVLLKNEHALPLDRNRKTALIGPYCDRRNLLGAWSFSGDLSAVSTLKEAVTDRDYFRDITFAAGCPMLGNDQKLEGFGATVQ
;
A
#
# COMPACT_ATOMS: atom_id res chain seq x y z
N ASP A 1 16.32 15.74 0.21
CA ASP A 1 15.93 17.17 0.09
C ASP A 1 14.45 17.39 -0.28
N ALA A 2 13.67 16.32 -0.44
CA ALA A 2 12.23 16.43 -0.74
C ALA A 2 11.36 16.76 0.51
N GLY A 3 11.97 16.82 1.70
CA GLY A 3 11.26 17.17 2.93
C GLY A 3 10.38 16.04 3.50
N ALA A 4 10.57 14.80 3.07
CA ALA A 4 9.83 13.67 3.63
C ALA A 4 10.05 13.58 5.14
N ALA A 5 8.98 13.59 5.91
CA ALA A 5 9.06 13.55 7.38
C ALA A 5 8.95 12.12 7.94
N LEU A 6 8.45 11.18 7.13
CA LEU A 6 8.30 9.77 7.47
C LEU A 6 8.69 8.90 6.28
N VAL A 7 9.42 7.83 6.52
CA VAL A 7 9.84 6.81 5.54
C VAL A 7 9.36 5.45 6.01
N MET A 8 8.92 4.61 5.08
CA MET A 8 8.47 3.25 5.35
C MET A 8 9.52 2.24 4.88
N THR A 9 9.75 1.18 5.65
CA THR A 9 10.59 0.07 5.21
C THR A 9 9.89 -0.76 4.16
N SER A 10 10.63 -1.59 3.43
CA SER A 10 10.08 -2.51 2.44
C SER A 10 10.19 -3.97 2.90
N PHE A 11 9.42 -4.85 2.26
CA PHE A 11 9.48 -6.31 2.49
C PHE A 11 10.72 -6.98 1.86
N ASN A 12 11.36 -6.30 0.93
CA ASN A 12 12.46 -6.85 0.15
C ASN A 12 13.67 -7.23 1.00
N HIS A 13 14.36 -8.27 0.56
CA HIS A 13 15.70 -8.59 1.05
C HIS A 13 16.76 -7.87 0.22
N ILE A 14 17.76 -7.33 0.90
CA ILE A 14 18.96 -6.79 0.27
C ILE A 14 20.15 -7.54 0.86
N ASN A 15 20.89 -8.25 0.01
CA ASN A 15 21.99 -9.13 0.41
C ASN A 15 21.58 -10.16 1.48
N GLY A 16 20.39 -10.74 1.36
CA GLY A 16 19.86 -11.75 2.27
C GLY A 16 19.32 -11.24 3.59
N ILE A 17 19.27 -9.92 3.81
CA ILE A 17 18.75 -9.30 5.01
C ILE A 17 17.44 -8.56 4.67
N PRO A 18 16.32 -8.83 5.38
CA PRO A 18 15.10 -8.05 5.23
C PRO A 18 15.37 -6.57 5.47
N ALA A 19 14.86 -5.69 4.59
CA ALA A 19 15.09 -4.25 4.71
C ALA A 19 14.70 -3.71 6.10
N THR A 20 13.58 -4.18 6.66
CA THR A 20 13.09 -3.83 8.00
C THR A 20 14.10 -4.15 9.12
N GLY A 21 14.88 -5.23 8.97
CA GLY A 21 15.92 -5.63 9.94
C GLY A 21 17.33 -5.11 9.61
N SER A 22 17.49 -4.39 8.51
CA SER A 22 18.80 -4.00 8.02
C SER A 22 19.33 -2.72 8.67
N ARG A 23 20.19 -2.88 9.68
CA ARG A 23 20.89 -1.74 10.29
C ARG A 23 21.71 -0.95 9.25
N TYR A 24 22.30 -1.63 8.28
CA TYR A 24 23.09 -0.96 7.23
C TYR A 24 22.22 0.00 6.42
N LEU A 25 21.08 -0.47 5.93
CA LEU A 25 20.18 0.39 5.16
C LEU A 25 19.62 1.54 6.00
N MET A 26 19.12 1.25 7.21
CA MET A 26 18.34 2.22 7.97
C MET A 26 19.23 3.19 8.77
N ARG A 27 20.31 2.69 9.37
CA ARG A 27 21.19 3.57 10.16
C ARG A 27 22.38 4.12 9.38
N THR A 28 23.04 3.29 8.55
CA THR A 28 24.21 3.78 7.83
C THR A 28 23.79 4.60 6.62
N ILE A 29 23.01 4.03 5.71
CA ILE A 29 22.62 4.73 4.49
C ILE A 29 21.59 5.82 4.76
N LEU A 30 20.39 5.44 5.23
CA LEU A 30 19.27 6.38 5.34
C LEU A 30 19.58 7.52 6.35
N ARG A 31 20.00 7.18 7.57
CA ARG A 31 20.25 8.19 8.60
C ARG A 31 21.64 8.81 8.49
N GLY A 32 22.68 8.00 8.25
CA GLY A 32 24.06 8.48 8.21
C GLY A 32 24.39 9.20 6.90
N GLU A 33 24.34 8.54 5.77
CA GLU A 33 24.78 9.11 4.49
C GLU A 33 23.76 10.08 3.89
N MET A 34 22.44 9.74 3.98
CA MET A 34 21.38 10.61 3.44
C MET A 34 20.90 11.67 4.43
N GLY A 35 21.30 11.60 5.71
CA GLY A 35 20.96 12.58 6.74
C GLY A 35 19.47 12.59 7.12
N PHE A 36 18.76 11.48 7.02
CA PHE A 36 17.35 11.42 7.35
C PHE A 36 17.12 11.43 8.87
N GLU A 37 16.49 12.48 9.37
CA GLU A 37 16.18 12.68 10.80
C GLU A 37 14.72 12.36 11.15
N GLY A 38 13.89 12.02 10.16
CA GLY A 38 12.47 11.75 10.35
C GLY A 38 12.15 10.40 10.97
N VAL A 39 10.87 10.07 11.00
CA VAL A 39 10.35 8.82 11.56
C VAL A 39 10.45 7.69 10.54
N LEU A 40 10.91 6.52 10.99
CA LEU A 40 10.95 5.30 10.21
C LEU A 40 9.86 4.33 10.70
N ILE A 41 8.91 4.00 9.85
CA ILE A 41 7.85 3.04 10.14
C ILE A 41 8.07 1.74 9.37
N SER A 42 7.70 0.59 9.95
CA SER A 42 7.66 -0.65 9.18
C SER A 42 6.53 -0.62 8.15
N ASP A 43 6.63 -1.42 7.09
CA ASP A 43 5.47 -1.77 6.29
C ASP A 43 4.53 -2.70 7.07
N TRP A 44 3.36 -2.99 6.53
CA TRP A 44 2.31 -3.82 7.16
C TRP A 44 2.84 -5.18 7.58
N ALA A 45 2.88 -5.43 8.88
CA ALA A 45 3.39 -6.65 9.49
C ALA A 45 4.87 -7.00 9.19
N ALA A 46 5.66 -6.12 8.57
CA ALA A 46 7.01 -6.42 8.10
C ALA A 46 8.00 -6.80 9.21
N ILE A 47 7.78 -6.35 10.45
CA ILE A 47 8.59 -6.82 11.60
C ILE A 47 8.32 -8.30 11.86
N GLY A 48 7.05 -8.73 11.82
CA GLY A 48 6.67 -10.13 11.99
C GLY A 48 7.15 -11.03 10.86
N GLU A 49 7.14 -10.52 9.63
CA GLU A 49 7.59 -11.27 8.46
C GLU A 49 9.08 -11.63 8.46
N MET A 50 9.89 -10.95 9.25
CA MET A 50 11.29 -11.34 9.43
C MET A 50 11.46 -12.78 10.00
N ILE A 51 10.43 -13.33 10.66
CA ILE A 51 10.43 -14.70 11.19
C ILE A 51 10.29 -15.73 10.07
N PRO A 52 9.20 -15.75 9.25
CA PRO A 52 9.09 -16.68 8.14
C PRO A 52 10.18 -16.48 7.07
N HIS A 53 10.79 -15.31 7.00
CA HIS A 53 11.98 -15.08 6.17
C HIS A 53 13.26 -15.74 6.71
N GLY A 54 13.20 -16.36 7.89
CA GLY A 54 14.36 -17.03 8.52
C GLY A 54 15.41 -16.07 9.09
N TYR A 55 15.09 -14.79 9.22
CA TYR A 55 16.01 -13.79 9.76
C TYR A 55 15.91 -13.65 11.29
N CYS A 56 14.73 -13.87 11.86
CA CYS A 56 14.47 -13.85 13.28
C CYS A 56 13.95 -15.20 13.78
N GLU A 57 14.29 -15.56 15.01
CA GLU A 57 13.84 -16.81 15.63
C GLU A 57 12.36 -16.71 16.06
N ASP A 58 11.99 -15.59 16.66
CA ASP A 58 10.67 -15.34 17.22
C ASP A 58 10.33 -13.85 17.23
N THR A 59 9.14 -13.50 17.76
CA THR A 59 8.68 -12.11 17.85
C THR A 59 9.55 -11.25 18.78
N ARG A 60 10.20 -11.84 19.76
CA ARG A 60 11.11 -11.16 20.69
C ARG A 60 12.42 -10.79 19.99
N ASP A 61 12.99 -11.70 19.22
CA ASP A 61 14.17 -11.42 18.40
C ASP A 61 13.84 -10.41 17.28
N ALA A 62 12.65 -10.51 16.66
CA ALA A 62 12.18 -9.56 15.67
C ALA A 62 12.06 -8.13 16.24
N CYS A 63 11.51 -7.98 17.46
CA CYS A 63 11.46 -6.72 18.19
C CYS A 63 12.87 -6.11 18.34
N ARG A 64 13.79 -6.91 18.85
CA ARG A 64 15.17 -6.49 19.11
C ARG A 64 15.90 -6.04 17.85
N ARG A 65 15.78 -6.82 16.77
CA ARG A 65 16.46 -6.53 15.50
C ARG A 65 15.87 -5.30 14.79
N ALA A 66 14.55 -5.16 14.77
CA ALA A 66 13.91 -4.03 14.13
C ALA A 66 14.25 -2.69 14.84
N LEU A 67 14.18 -2.63 16.18
CA LEU A 67 14.54 -1.42 16.91
C LEU A 67 16.05 -1.10 16.78
N LYS A 68 16.92 -2.10 16.83
CA LYS A 68 18.37 -1.91 16.57
C LYS A 68 18.65 -1.44 15.15
N ALA A 69 17.84 -1.87 14.17
CA ALA A 69 17.93 -1.37 12.81
C ALA A 69 17.48 0.10 12.69
N GLY A 70 16.69 0.60 13.65
CA GLY A 70 16.26 2.00 13.69
C GLY A 70 14.82 2.21 13.24
N VAL A 71 14.00 1.17 13.21
CA VAL A 71 12.55 1.27 12.95
C VAL A 71 11.86 1.82 14.18
N ASP A 72 11.23 2.98 14.05
CA ASP A 72 10.63 3.72 15.18
C ASP A 72 9.20 3.26 15.45
N ILE A 73 8.44 2.89 14.43
CA ILE A 73 7.03 2.47 14.53
C ILE A 73 6.84 1.07 13.95
N ASP A 74 6.22 0.21 14.73
CA ASP A 74 5.73 -1.11 14.32
C ASP A 74 4.33 -0.97 13.71
N MET A 75 4.21 -1.17 12.40
CA MET A 75 2.91 -1.17 11.75
C MET A 75 2.25 -2.53 11.91
N MET A 76 1.16 -2.56 12.72
CA MET A 76 0.16 -3.62 12.81
C MET A 76 0.53 -4.85 13.64
N THR A 77 1.82 -5.22 13.82
CA THR A 77 2.13 -6.50 14.50
C THR A 77 1.94 -6.45 16.01
N GLY A 78 2.05 -5.28 16.63
CA GLY A 78 2.06 -5.12 18.09
C GLY A 78 3.26 -5.78 18.78
N ILE A 79 4.31 -6.11 18.04
CA ILE A 79 5.52 -6.74 18.56
C ILE A 79 6.23 -5.82 19.54
N TYR A 80 6.33 -4.52 19.23
CA TYR A 80 6.95 -3.57 20.12
C TYR A 80 6.20 -3.45 21.46
N SER A 81 4.88 -3.33 21.42
CA SER A 81 4.07 -3.21 22.64
C SER A 81 4.14 -4.45 23.54
N ARG A 82 4.37 -5.62 22.96
CA ARG A 82 4.49 -6.87 23.74
C ARG A 82 5.86 -7.10 24.35
N HIS A 83 6.94 -6.64 23.71
CA HIS A 83 8.28 -7.11 24.06
C HIS A 83 9.26 -6.02 24.50
N LEU A 84 9.09 -4.74 24.09
CA LEU A 84 10.08 -3.69 24.38
C LEU A 84 10.33 -3.53 25.87
N ARG A 85 9.25 -3.45 26.65
CA ARG A 85 9.36 -3.25 28.09
C ARG A 85 10.18 -4.36 28.76
N GLU A 86 9.83 -5.61 28.49
CA GLU A 86 10.52 -6.76 29.08
C GLU A 86 11.99 -6.81 28.65
N LEU A 87 12.28 -6.55 27.36
CA LEU A 87 13.65 -6.54 26.85
C LEU A 87 14.52 -5.48 27.52
N THR A 88 13.95 -4.29 27.79
CA THR A 88 14.64 -3.21 28.46
C THR A 88 14.86 -3.53 29.93
N GLU A 89 13.83 -3.99 30.67
CA GLU A 89 13.93 -4.35 32.09
C GLU A 89 14.95 -5.48 32.35
N LYS A 90 15.12 -6.39 31.38
CA LYS A 90 16.14 -7.45 31.45
C LYS A 90 17.54 -7.04 30.98
N GLY A 91 17.72 -5.81 30.54
CA GLY A 91 19.00 -5.32 30.01
C GLY A 91 19.39 -5.91 28.64
N GLU A 92 18.47 -6.53 27.91
CA GLU A 92 18.70 -7.12 26.59
C GLU A 92 18.52 -6.10 25.46
N MET A 93 17.91 -4.97 25.78
CA MET A 93 17.73 -3.82 24.89
C MET A 93 18.16 -2.55 25.65
N ASP A 94 18.91 -1.72 24.96
CA ASP A 94 19.26 -0.38 25.46
C ASP A 94 18.02 0.53 25.38
N GLU A 95 17.62 1.10 26.52
CA GLU A 95 16.49 2.01 26.64
C GLU A 95 16.65 3.24 25.73
N ALA A 96 17.88 3.69 25.52
CA ALA A 96 18.18 4.81 24.64
C ALA A 96 17.67 4.63 23.20
N LEU A 97 17.54 3.38 22.71
CA LEU A 97 16.98 3.11 21.39
C LEU A 97 15.46 3.37 21.35
N SER A 98 14.76 3.06 22.43
CA SER A 98 13.33 3.35 22.55
C SER A 98 13.09 4.85 22.70
N ASP A 99 13.90 5.53 23.51
CA ASP A 99 13.84 6.98 23.70
C ASP A 99 14.10 7.72 22.38
N GLU A 100 15.08 7.28 21.64
CA GLU A 100 15.40 7.80 20.30
C GLU A 100 14.19 7.70 19.35
N ALA A 101 13.52 6.55 19.31
CA ALA A 101 12.34 6.33 18.48
C ALA A 101 11.16 7.20 18.92
N VAL A 102 10.86 7.22 20.22
CA VAL A 102 9.80 8.06 20.81
C VAL A 102 10.03 9.53 20.53
N LEU A 103 11.27 10.00 20.70
CA LEU A 103 11.61 11.40 20.49
C LEU A 103 11.38 11.83 19.02
N ARG A 104 11.69 10.99 18.04
CA ARG A 104 11.40 11.29 16.64
C ARG A 104 9.90 11.40 16.39
N ILE A 105 9.12 10.50 16.95
CA ILE A 105 7.64 10.51 16.83
C ILE A 105 7.06 11.77 17.48
N LEU A 106 7.51 12.12 18.70
CA LEU A 106 7.04 13.32 19.39
C LEU A 106 7.43 14.60 18.66
N ARG A 107 8.64 14.69 18.11
CA ARG A 107 9.07 15.82 17.28
C ARG A 107 8.21 15.95 16.02
N LEU A 108 7.86 14.84 15.36
CA LEU A 108 6.98 14.88 14.20
C LEU A 108 5.58 15.37 14.58
N LYS A 109 4.99 14.85 15.65
CA LYS A 109 3.68 15.32 16.16
C LYS A 109 3.69 16.81 16.50
N ASN A 110 4.76 17.27 17.15
CA ASN A 110 4.91 18.69 17.48
C ASN A 110 5.01 19.58 16.23
N ARG A 111 5.82 19.17 15.25
CA ARG A 111 5.93 19.89 13.95
C ARG A 111 4.60 19.97 13.19
N LEU A 112 3.77 18.95 13.34
CA LEU A 112 2.43 18.91 12.74
C LEU A 112 1.40 19.70 13.57
N GLY A 113 1.74 20.22 14.75
CA GLY A 113 0.83 20.96 15.63
C GLY A 113 -0.25 20.08 16.27
N LEU A 114 0.00 18.76 16.38
CA LEU A 114 -0.99 17.81 16.89
C LEU A 114 -1.18 17.85 18.41
N PHE A 115 -0.28 18.52 19.13
CA PHE A 115 -0.44 18.73 20.56
C PHE A 115 -1.35 19.93 20.86
N GLU A 116 -1.35 20.92 19.97
CA GLU A 116 -2.20 22.11 20.09
C GLU A 116 -3.59 21.86 19.54
N ASP A 117 -3.68 21.21 18.37
CA ASP A 117 -4.95 20.87 17.72
C ASP A 117 -4.83 19.54 16.98
N PRO A 118 -5.21 18.42 17.61
CA PRO A 118 -5.14 17.10 16.98
C PRO A 118 -6.14 16.90 15.84
N PHE A 119 -7.15 17.75 15.71
CA PHE A 119 -8.20 17.67 14.69
C PHE A 119 -8.16 18.80 13.66
N LYS A 120 -7.11 19.58 13.62
CA LYS A 120 -6.97 20.79 12.80
C LYS A 120 -7.32 20.64 11.32
N ASP A 121 -7.15 19.47 10.77
CA ASP A 121 -7.38 19.18 9.36
C ASP A 121 -8.66 18.35 9.12
N ALA A 122 -9.44 18.06 10.18
CA ALA A 122 -10.70 17.34 10.08
C ALA A 122 -11.85 18.30 9.75
N ASP A 123 -12.31 18.28 8.51
CA ASP A 123 -13.39 19.13 7.99
C ASP A 123 -14.27 18.31 7.04
N GLU A 124 -15.45 17.89 7.53
CA GLU A 124 -16.38 17.06 6.78
C GLU A 124 -16.97 17.75 5.54
N GLU A 125 -17.14 19.06 5.57
CA GLU A 125 -17.66 19.80 4.41
C GLU A 125 -16.60 19.90 3.33
N LYS A 126 -15.37 20.19 3.71
CA LYS A 126 -14.23 20.19 2.79
C LYS A 126 -13.96 18.80 2.19
N GLU A 127 -14.13 17.73 2.98
CA GLU A 127 -14.05 16.35 2.47
C GLU A 127 -15.03 16.13 1.32
N LYS A 128 -16.30 16.53 1.48
CA LYS A 128 -17.33 16.40 0.44
C LYS A 128 -17.02 17.19 -0.82
N GLU A 129 -16.40 18.36 -0.67
CA GLU A 129 -16.00 19.21 -1.81
C GLU A 129 -14.82 18.62 -2.59
N VAL A 130 -13.88 17.96 -1.89
CA VAL A 130 -12.62 17.49 -2.47
C VAL A 130 -12.72 16.04 -2.95
N LEU A 131 -13.48 15.19 -2.23
CA LEU A 131 -13.58 13.77 -2.56
C LEU A 131 -14.26 13.57 -3.92
N LEU A 132 -13.56 12.91 -4.85
CA LEU A 132 -14.02 12.67 -6.21
C LEU A 132 -14.41 13.96 -6.99
N CYS A 133 -13.84 15.10 -6.62
CA CYS A 133 -14.05 16.32 -7.36
C CYS A 133 -13.56 16.18 -8.82
N ARG A 134 -14.08 17.03 -9.71
CA ARG A 134 -13.82 16.94 -11.15
C ARG A 134 -12.33 16.97 -11.49
N GLU A 135 -11.57 17.83 -10.83
CA GLU A 135 -10.13 17.97 -11.03
C GLU A 135 -9.39 16.68 -10.72
N HIS A 136 -9.71 16.02 -9.59
CA HIS A 136 -9.10 14.74 -9.21
C HIS A 136 -9.47 13.62 -10.18
N LEU A 137 -10.71 13.56 -10.64
CA LEU A 137 -11.15 12.56 -11.62
C LEU A 137 -10.47 12.75 -12.97
N ASP A 138 -10.31 14.00 -13.43
CA ASP A 138 -9.62 14.29 -14.68
C ASP A 138 -8.13 13.95 -14.59
N LEU A 139 -7.48 14.25 -13.47
CA LEU A 139 -6.08 13.87 -13.22
C LEU A 139 -5.90 12.35 -13.16
N ALA A 140 -6.78 11.64 -12.47
CA ALA A 140 -6.76 10.19 -12.40
C ALA A 140 -6.92 9.56 -13.80
N ARG A 141 -7.81 10.10 -14.63
CA ARG A 141 -7.99 9.69 -16.01
C ARG A 141 -6.75 9.95 -16.85
N GLU A 142 -6.15 11.13 -16.73
CA GLU A 142 -4.91 11.46 -17.44
C GLU A 142 -3.77 10.52 -17.04
N ALA A 143 -3.61 10.27 -15.75
CA ALA A 143 -2.61 9.32 -15.25
C ALA A 143 -2.84 7.90 -15.83
N ALA A 144 -4.07 7.40 -15.79
CA ALA A 144 -4.42 6.11 -16.36
C ALA A 144 -4.09 6.00 -17.86
N VAL A 145 -4.38 7.04 -18.64
CA VAL A 145 -4.05 7.08 -20.07
C VAL A 145 -2.53 7.03 -20.28
N LYS A 146 -1.76 7.77 -19.47
CA LYS A 146 -0.29 7.81 -19.57
C LYS A 146 0.40 6.52 -19.12
N THR A 147 -0.26 5.65 -18.37
CA THR A 147 0.31 4.34 -17.96
C THR A 147 0.21 3.28 -19.04
N MET A 148 -0.59 3.51 -20.09
CA MET A 148 -0.77 2.53 -21.17
C MET A 148 0.45 2.48 -22.09
N VAL A 149 1.06 1.30 -22.21
CA VAL A 149 2.23 1.08 -23.07
C VAL A 149 1.84 0.19 -24.25
N LEU A 150 1.95 0.72 -25.46
CA LEU A 150 1.71 -0.04 -26.68
C LEU A 150 2.94 -0.86 -27.05
N LEU A 151 2.96 -2.14 -26.68
CA LEU A 151 4.10 -3.03 -26.94
C LEU A 151 4.17 -3.50 -28.39
N LYS A 152 3.02 -3.72 -29.03
CA LYS A 152 2.91 -4.19 -30.41
C LYS A 152 1.59 -3.74 -31.03
N ASN A 153 1.62 -3.27 -32.27
CA ASN A 153 0.41 -2.96 -33.03
C ASN A 153 0.61 -3.29 -34.52
N GLU A 154 -0.06 -4.30 -35.00
CA GLU A 154 -0.07 -4.70 -36.42
C GLU A 154 -1.34 -4.18 -37.07
N HIS A 155 -1.58 -2.90 -37.05
CA HIS A 155 -2.75 -2.19 -37.58
C HIS A 155 -4.10 -2.59 -36.93
N ALA A 156 -4.07 -3.15 -35.70
CA ALA A 156 -5.28 -3.47 -34.96
C ALA A 156 -5.86 -2.23 -34.24
N LEU A 157 -4.99 -1.29 -33.86
CA LEU A 157 -5.37 -0.04 -33.21
C LEU A 157 -5.07 1.16 -34.12
N PRO A 158 -5.92 2.21 -34.08
CA PRO A 158 -7.17 2.34 -33.30
C PRO A 158 -8.26 1.39 -33.82
N LEU A 159 -9.14 0.94 -32.90
CA LEU A 159 -10.25 0.05 -33.27
C LEU A 159 -11.24 0.79 -34.17
N ASP A 160 -11.69 0.12 -35.25
CA ASP A 160 -12.73 0.65 -36.13
C ASP A 160 -14.10 0.54 -35.43
N ARG A 161 -14.72 1.68 -35.14
CA ARG A 161 -16.02 1.78 -34.47
C ARG A 161 -17.20 1.17 -35.23
N ASN A 162 -17.05 0.99 -36.54
CA ASN A 162 -18.09 0.44 -37.41
C ASN A 162 -18.07 -1.10 -37.51
N ARG A 163 -17.00 -1.72 -36.98
CA ARG A 163 -16.89 -3.19 -37.00
C ARG A 163 -17.67 -3.79 -35.83
N LYS A 164 -18.22 -4.98 -36.08
CA LYS A 164 -18.75 -5.80 -34.98
C LYS A 164 -17.66 -6.10 -33.98
N THR A 165 -17.89 -5.73 -32.72
CA THR A 165 -16.92 -5.83 -31.66
C THR A 165 -17.49 -6.71 -30.55
N ALA A 166 -16.68 -7.59 -30.00
CA ALA A 166 -17.00 -8.33 -28.78
C ALA A 166 -16.07 -7.92 -27.65
N LEU A 167 -16.64 -7.47 -26.53
CA LEU A 167 -15.92 -7.22 -25.30
C LEU A 167 -16.08 -8.44 -24.39
N ILE A 168 -14.99 -9.21 -24.26
CA ILE A 168 -15.00 -10.48 -23.54
C ILE A 168 -14.04 -10.42 -22.37
N GLY A 169 -14.54 -10.74 -21.19
CA GLY A 169 -13.73 -10.79 -19.97
C GLY A 169 -14.58 -10.68 -18.71
N PRO A 170 -14.14 -11.28 -17.60
CA PRO A 170 -14.91 -11.30 -16.35
C PRO A 170 -15.07 -9.91 -15.71
N TYR A 171 -14.23 -8.96 -16.06
CA TYR A 171 -14.27 -7.58 -15.56
C TYR A 171 -15.06 -6.61 -16.45
N CYS A 172 -15.58 -7.03 -17.59
CA CYS A 172 -16.24 -6.11 -18.52
C CYS A 172 -17.49 -5.43 -17.91
N ASP A 173 -18.18 -6.09 -17.00
CA ASP A 173 -19.41 -5.60 -16.34
C ASP A 173 -19.34 -5.71 -14.79
N ARG A 174 -18.15 -5.53 -14.23
CA ARG A 174 -17.96 -5.58 -12.78
C ARG A 174 -17.45 -4.27 -12.24
N ARG A 175 -18.04 -3.84 -11.12
CA ARG A 175 -17.63 -2.63 -10.39
C ARG A 175 -16.49 -2.86 -9.41
N ASN A 176 -16.19 -4.10 -9.05
CA ASN A 176 -15.09 -4.40 -8.13
C ASN A 176 -13.74 -4.29 -8.85
N LEU A 177 -13.34 -3.05 -9.16
CA LEU A 177 -12.09 -2.70 -9.84
C LEU A 177 -11.10 -1.97 -8.93
N LEU A 178 -11.47 -1.76 -7.66
CA LEU A 178 -10.65 -0.97 -6.72
C LEU A 178 -9.37 -1.70 -6.28
N GLY A 179 -9.34 -3.03 -6.41
CA GLY A 179 -8.19 -3.85 -6.06
C GLY A 179 -8.08 -4.16 -4.55
N ALA A 180 -7.13 -5.02 -4.22
CA ALA A 180 -7.00 -5.58 -2.86
C ALA A 180 -6.58 -4.55 -1.80
N TRP A 181 -5.96 -3.45 -2.19
CA TRP A 181 -5.49 -2.40 -1.28
C TRP A 181 -6.55 -1.33 -0.99
N SER A 182 -7.69 -1.38 -1.64
CA SER A 182 -8.84 -0.54 -1.30
C SER A 182 -9.69 -1.26 -0.27
N PHE A 183 -9.40 -1.06 1.01
CA PHE A 183 -10.12 -1.68 2.12
C PHE A 183 -11.58 -1.22 2.23
N SER A 184 -11.87 -0.01 1.78
CA SER A 184 -13.20 0.54 1.68
C SER A 184 -13.30 1.39 0.42
N GLY A 185 -14.45 1.40 -0.20
CA GLY A 185 -14.70 2.22 -1.37
C GLY A 185 -16.13 2.08 -1.83
N ASP A 186 -16.66 3.15 -2.38
CA ASP A 186 -18.01 3.14 -2.94
C ASP A 186 -17.98 2.55 -4.35
N LEU A 187 -18.39 1.30 -4.47
CA LEU A 187 -18.49 0.62 -5.75
C LEU A 187 -19.51 1.28 -6.70
N SER A 188 -20.45 2.07 -6.17
CA SER A 188 -21.42 2.82 -7.01
C SER A 188 -20.76 3.94 -7.81
N ALA A 189 -19.64 4.48 -7.31
CA ALA A 189 -18.83 5.48 -7.99
C ALA A 189 -17.94 4.91 -9.11
N VAL A 190 -17.82 3.59 -9.20
CA VAL A 190 -16.98 2.90 -10.21
C VAL A 190 -17.80 2.69 -11.48
N SER A 191 -17.33 3.22 -12.62
CA SER A 191 -17.87 2.88 -13.93
C SER A 191 -17.30 1.56 -14.44
N THR A 192 -18.17 0.66 -14.90
CA THR A 192 -17.71 -0.56 -15.58
C THR A 192 -17.20 -0.25 -16.99
N LEU A 193 -16.37 -1.13 -17.54
CA LEU A 193 -15.91 -0.99 -18.92
C LEU A 193 -17.09 -1.03 -19.90
N LYS A 194 -18.09 -1.87 -19.64
CA LYS A 194 -19.33 -1.96 -20.42
C LYS A 194 -20.09 -0.63 -20.41
N GLU A 195 -20.32 -0.04 -19.24
CA GLU A 195 -20.92 1.30 -19.12
C GLU A 195 -20.13 2.35 -19.89
N ALA A 196 -18.82 2.39 -19.70
CA ALA A 196 -17.96 3.39 -20.33
C ALA A 196 -17.98 3.36 -21.86
N VAL A 197 -18.12 2.20 -22.47
CA VAL A 197 -18.23 2.09 -23.95
C VAL A 197 -19.65 2.28 -24.46
N THR A 198 -20.67 1.90 -23.67
CA THR A 198 -22.08 2.06 -24.01
C THR A 198 -22.52 3.52 -23.93
N ASP A 199 -22.21 4.19 -22.82
CA ASP A 199 -22.59 5.58 -22.56
C ASP A 199 -22.01 6.57 -23.59
N ARG A 200 -20.89 6.20 -24.20
CA ARG A 200 -20.22 7.02 -25.21
C ARG A 200 -20.59 6.64 -26.63
N ASP A 201 -21.46 5.66 -26.79
CA ASP A 201 -21.79 5.11 -28.12
C ASP A 201 -20.54 4.84 -28.98
N TYR A 202 -19.52 4.23 -28.31
CA TYR A 202 -18.19 4.12 -28.89
C TYR A 202 -18.17 3.14 -30.09
N PHE A 203 -18.97 2.06 -30.04
CA PHE A 203 -19.09 1.08 -31.10
C PHE A 203 -20.54 0.96 -31.57
N ARG A 204 -20.77 0.84 -32.88
CA ARG A 204 -22.11 0.68 -33.46
C ARG A 204 -22.73 -0.67 -33.16
N ASP A 205 -21.92 -1.71 -33.09
CA ASP A 205 -22.36 -3.10 -32.87
C ASP A 205 -21.37 -3.74 -31.87
N ILE A 206 -21.78 -3.82 -30.60
CA ILE A 206 -20.98 -4.40 -29.55
C ILE A 206 -21.75 -5.47 -28.79
N THR A 207 -21.08 -6.57 -28.51
CA THR A 207 -21.59 -7.64 -27.65
C THR A 207 -20.69 -7.82 -26.43
N PHE A 208 -21.26 -8.33 -25.36
CA PHE A 208 -20.55 -8.52 -24.08
C PHE A 208 -20.65 -9.97 -23.63
N ALA A 209 -19.56 -10.53 -23.15
CA ALA A 209 -19.51 -11.85 -22.55
C ALA A 209 -18.49 -11.89 -21.39
N ALA A 210 -18.83 -12.58 -20.32
CA ALA A 210 -17.90 -12.75 -19.20
C ALA A 210 -16.68 -13.61 -19.55
N GLY A 211 -16.81 -14.51 -20.51
CA GLY A 211 -15.75 -15.41 -20.96
C GLY A 211 -15.45 -16.53 -19.95
N CYS A 212 -15.01 -16.17 -18.76
CA CYS A 212 -14.77 -17.10 -17.65
C CYS A 212 -15.39 -16.57 -16.34
N PRO A 213 -15.73 -17.45 -15.39
CA PRO A 213 -16.18 -17.03 -14.07
C PRO A 213 -15.00 -16.42 -13.29
N MET A 214 -15.31 -15.43 -12.43
CA MET A 214 -14.41 -14.98 -11.39
C MET A 214 -14.58 -15.87 -10.15
N LEU A 215 -13.47 -16.29 -9.57
CA LEU A 215 -13.49 -16.92 -8.25
C LEU A 215 -13.78 -15.85 -7.22
N GLY A 216 -14.87 -15.99 -6.46
CA GLY A 216 -15.14 -15.19 -5.27
C GLY A 216 -14.29 -15.67 -4.10
N ASN A 217 -14.14 -14.84 -3.07
CA ASN A 217 -13.38 -15.18 -1.85
C ASN A 217 -13.92 -16.46 -1.15
N ASP A 218 -15.18 -16.82 -1.39
CA ASP A 218 -15.84 -17.97 -0.77
C ASP A 218 -15.91 -19.19 -1.69
N GLN A 219 -15.36 -19.11 -2.89
CA GLN A 219 -15.38 -20.25 -3.82
C GLN A 219 -14.20 -21.18 -3.54
N LYS A 220 -14.51 -22.43 -3.23
CA LYS A 220 -13.52 -23.51 -3.21
C LYS A 220 -13.08 -23.80 -4.63
N LEU A 221 -11.79 -23.89 -4.86
CA LEU A 221 -11.23 -24.51 -6.05
C LEU A 221 -11.46 -26.02 -5.95
N GLU A 222 -12.60 -26.49 -6.46
CA GLU A 222 -12.89 -27.92 -6.50
C GLU A 222 -11.81 -28.62 -7.34
N GLY A 223 -11.18 -29.62 -6.77
CA GLY A 223 -10.08 -30.36 -7.39
C GLY A 223 -8.67 -29.99 -6.91
N PHE A 224 -8.46 -28.85 -6.26
CA PHE A 224 -7.16 -28.46 -5.73
C PHE A 224 -7.10 -28.43 -4.19
N GLY A 225 -8.23 -28.68 -3.50
CA GLY A 225 -8.29 -28.68 -2.04
C GLY A 225 -7.95 -27.32 -1.38
N ALA A 226 -7.81 -26.25 -2.16
CA ALA A 226 -7.48 -24.93 -1.67
C ALA A 226 -8.73 -24.04 -1.58
N THR A 227 -8.81 -23.30 -0.50
CA THR A 227 -9.78 -22.20 -0.35
C THR A 227 -9.04 -20.90 -0.64
N VAL A 228 -9.53 -20.09 -1.57
CA VAL A 228 -9.03 -18.73 -1.79
C VAL A 228 -9.63 -17.85 -0.69
N GLN A 229 -8.80 -17.39 0.23
CA GLN A 229 -9.13 -16.39 1.25
C GLN A 229 -8.84 -14.99 0.75
#